data_40dff2b1e40f8152eb4703a475c84c53
#
_entry.id   40dff2b1e40f8152eb4703a475c84c53
#
_cell.length_a   1.000
_cell.length_b   1.000
_cell.length_c   1.000
_cell.angle_alpha   90.00
_cell.angle_beta   90.00
_cell.angle_gamma   90.00
#
_symmetry.space_group_name_H-M   'P 1'
#
loop_
_entity.id
_entity.type
_entity.pdbx_description
1 polymer ?
#
loop_
_entity_poly.entity_id
_entity_poly.type
_entity_poly.pdbx_seq_one_letter_code
_entity_poly.pdbx_strand_id
1 'polypeptide(L)'
;MSHKDICILIPTLNEEKSIQPVIREFQELGYDNILVVDGHSTDKTVEKARASGAKVFIQSGSGKGQALKEVFGHIKERYILLIDGDGTYLPRDAARIMEPILEGQADHVVGNRLENIQGGAIKRLNMFGNKMINRFFAAIYRVQLHDILSGYRAFTTEGIRMLDLSMPGFEIESEMTIESVKKGLRIIEVPITYQPRSAGTKTKLHPFRDGLKIILTIFRMAKTENPMFYFGLMGSFVGLLGFLVGVYVARDWLLWRIEHVPLTILTAILIIVGIQLFMIGMQGDMMASMHREMMRELYRKKR
;
A
#
# COMPACT_ATOMS: atom_id res chain seq x y z
N MET A 1 -17.91 20.11 -12.96
CA MET A 1 -16.78 19.61 -13.76
C MET A 1 -17.27 18.46 -14.62
N SER A 2 -16.69 18.26 -15.79
CA SER A 2 -17.11 17.18 -16.68
C SER A 2 -16.49 15.86 -16.23
N HIS A 3 -17.29 14.76 -16.12
CA HIS A 3 -16.79 13.41 -15.87
C HIS A 3 -15.80 12.92 -16.95
N LYS A 4 -15.67 13.68 -18.06
CA LYS A 4 -14.73 13.40 -19.17
C LYS A 4 -13.26 13.46 -18.76
N ASP A 5 -12.94 14.21 -17.71
CA ASP A 5 -11.57 14.35 -17.20
C ASP A 5 -11.18 13.21 -16.23
N ILE A 6 -12.09 12.27 -15.96
CA ILE A 6 -11.89 11.15 -15.04
C ILE A 6 -11.82 9.85 -15.83
N CYS A 7 -10.73 9.09 -15.65
CA CYS A 7 -10.60 7.72 -16.13
C CYS A 7 -10.99 6.76 -15.01
N ILE A 8 -12.02 5.93 -15.24
CA ILE A 8 -12.35 4.80 -14.37
C ILE A 8 -11.45 3.63 -14.75
N LEU A 9 -10.52 3.27 -13.88
CA LEU A 9 -9.55 2.21 -14.11
C LEU A 9 -9.93 0.95 -13.35
N ILE A 10 -10.15 -0.15 -14.06
CA ILE A 10 -10.67 -1.42 -13.50
C ILE A 10 -9.69 -2.55 -13.81
N PRO A 11 -8.75 -2.91 -12.91
CA PRO A 11 -7.97 -4.13 -13.07
C PRO A 11 -8.84 -5.37 -12.88
N THR A 12 -8.69 -6.33 -13.80
CA THR A 12 -9.50 -7.56 -13.82
C THR A 12 -8.65 -8.80 -14.09
N LEU A 13 -9.11 -9.92 -13.53
CA LEU A 13 -8.65 -11.26 -13.87
C LEU A 13 -9.78 -12.24 -13.56
N ASN A 14 -10.39 -12.85 -14.58
CA ASN A 14 -11.50 -13.80 -14.43
C ASN A 14 -12.64 -13.25 -13.56
N GLU A 15 -13.25 -12.13 -13.99
CA GLU A 15 -14.36 -11.44 -13.33
C GLU A 15 -15.59 -11.33 -14.25
N GLU A 16 -15.85 -12.36 -15.07
CA GLU A 16 -16.95 -12.36 -16.07
C GLU A 16 -18.34 -12.13 -15.48
N LYS A 17 -18.55 -12.41 -14.18
CA LYS A 17 -19.84 -12.25 -13.51
C LYS A 17 -20.09 -10.84 -13.01
N SER A 18 -19.04 -10.10 -12.69
CA SER A 18 -19.09 -8.80 -12.03
C SER A 18 -18.75 -7.62 -12.93
N ILE A 19 -17.91 -7.83 -13.96
CA ILE A 19 -17.38 -6.72 -14.76
C ILE A 19 -18.46 -5.92 -15.49
N GLN A 20 -19.45 -6.59 -16.07
CA GLN A 20 -20.50 -5.92 -16.83
C GLN A 20 -21.45 -5.08 -15.93
N PRO A 21 -21.95 -5.57 -14.78
CA PRO A 21 -22.69 -4.74 -13.83
C PRO A 21 -21.89 -3.51 -13.35
N VAL A 22 -20.62 -3.67 -13.01
CA VAL A 22 -19.76 -2.57 -12.55
C VAL A 22 -19.63 -1.49 -13.63
N ILE A 23 -19.36 -1.88 -14.88
CA ILE A 23 -19.24 -0.91 -15.99
C ILE A 23 -20.57 -0.17 -16.19
N ARG A 24 -21.71 -0.88 -16.22
CA ARG A 24 -23.03 -0.26 -16.45
C ARG A 24 -23.40 0.73 -15.34
N GLU A 25 -23.15 0.37 -14.08
CA GLU A 25 -23.42 1.28 -12.95
C GLU A 25 -22.59 2.57 -13.06
N PHE A 26 -21.32 2.53 -13.49
CA PHE A 26 -20.54 3.73 -13.77
C PHE A 26 -21.13 4.56 -14.90
N GLN A 27 -21.59 3.93 -15.99
CA GLN A 27 -22.22 4.63 -17.11
C GLN A 27 -23.55 5.30 -16.70
N GLU A 28 -24.36 4.64 -15.88
CA GLU A 28 -25.59 5.20 -15.30
C GLU A 28 -25.30 6.43 -14.41
N LEU A 29 -24.12 6.47 -13.76
CA LEU A 29 -23.63 7.62 -12.99
C LEU A 29 -22.97 8.71 -13.87
N GLY A 30 -22.94 8.50 -15.20
CA GLY A 30 -22.38 9.47 -16.15
C GLY A 30 -20.85 9.40 -16.34
N TYR A 31 -20.21 8.30 -15.93
CA TYR A 31 -18.79 8.04 -16.19
C TYR A 31 -18.62 7.15 -17.42
N ASP A 32 -18.34 7.77 -18.58
CA ASP A 32 -18.23 7.04 -19.85
C ASP A 32 -16.80 6.62 -20.19
N ASN A 33 -15.78 7.21 -19.55
CA ASN A 33 -14.39 6.90 -19.85
C ASN A 33 -13.86 5.80 -18.95
N ILE A 34 -14.16 4.56 -19.32
CA ILE A 34 -13.85 3.35 -18.56
C ILE A 34 -12.74 2.57 -19.27
N LEU A 35 -11.65 2.31 -18.54
CA LEU A 35 -10.49 1.53 -18.96
C LEU A 35 -10.36 0.27 -18.10
N VAL A 36 -10.59 -0.88 -18.69
CA VAL A 36 -10.38 -2.19 -18.07
C VAL A 36 -8.97 -2.66 -18.38
N VAL A 37 -8.22 -3.05 -17.36
CA VAL A 37 -6.88 -3.67 -17.51
C VAL A 37 -6.98 -5.14 -17.18
N ASP A 38 -6.81 -5.97 -18.19
CA ASP A 38 -6.99 -7.41 -18.05
C ASP A 38 -5.66 -8.14 -17.79
N GLY A 39 -5.69 -9.00 -16.79
CA GLY A 39 -4.57 -9.81 -16.33
C GLY A 39 -4.47 -11.18 -17.01
N HIS A 40 -4.80 -11.31 -18.29
CA HIS A 40 -4.92 -12.56 -19.05
C HIS A 40 -6.07 -13.45 -18.57
N SER A 41 -7.26 -12.89 -18.51
CA SER A 41 -8.49 -13.64 -18.20
C SER A 41 -8.72 -14.77 -19.21
N THR A 42 -9.10 -15.94 -18.69
CA THR A 42 -9.40 -17.15 -19.48
C THR A 42 -10.90 -17.37 -19.63
N ASP A 43 -11.71 -16.53 -18.98
CA ASP A 43 -13.17 -16.51 -19.06
C ASP A 43 -13.66 -15.39 -20.01
N LYS A 44 -14.96 -15.07 -19.98
CA LYS A 44 -15.55 -14.04 -20.84
C LYS A 44 -15.39 -12.61 -20.31
N THR A 45 -14.46 -12.33 -19.41
CA THR A 45 -14.23 -11.00 -18.82
C THR A 45 -13.97 -9.94 -19.88
N VAL A 46 -13.01 -10.18 -20.78
CA VAL A 46 -12.60 -9.23 -21.84
C VAL A 46 -13.74 -9.00 -22.83
N GLU A 47 -14.43 -10.07 -23.25
CA GLU A 47 -15.58 -10.00 -24.17
C GLU A 47 -16.69 -9.11 -23.60
N LYS A 48 -17.08 -9.36 -22.34
CA LYS A 48 -18.12 -8.61 -21.65
C LYS A 48 -17.76 -7.15 -21.40
N ALA A 49 -16.50 -6.88 -21.06
CA ALA A 49 -16.02 -5.52 -20.87
C ALA A 49 -16.12 -4.70 -22.17
N ARG A 50 -15.67 -5.27 -23.29
CA ARG A 50 -15.76 -4.62 -24.62
C ARG A 50 -17.22 -4.45 -25.06
N ALA A 51 -18.06 -5.47 -24.88
CA ALA A 51 -19.48 -5.41 -25.20
C ALA A 51 -20.23 -4.34 -24.38
N SER A 52 -19.72 -3.99 -23.19
CA SER A 52 -20.26 -2.91 -22.36
C SER A 52 -19.67 -1.53 -22.70
N GLY A 53 -18.88 -1.39 -23.77
CA GLY A 53 -18.32 -0.12 -24.24
C GLY A 53 -17.04 0.33 -23.54
N ALA A 54 -16.46 -0.47 -22.63
CA ALA A 54 -15.18 -0.14 -22.01
C ALA A 54 -13.99 -0.34 -22.96
N LYS A 55 -12.99 0.52 -22.85
CA LYS A 55 -11.68 0.27 -23.45
C LYS A 55 -10.99 -0.86 -22.69
N VAL A 56 -10.32 -1.78 -23.39
CA VAL A 56 -9.63 -2.90 -22.75
C VAL A 56 -8.17 -2.89 -23.13
N PHE A 57 -7.30 -2.83 -22.10
CA PHE A 57 -5.87 -2.99 -22.21
C PHE A 57 -5.51 -4.37 -21.62
N ILE A 58 -4.72 -5.16 -22.33
CA ILE A 58 -4.23 -6.46 -21.84
C ILE A 58 -2.78 -6.26 -21.44
N GLN A 59 -2.45 -6.55 -20.16
CA GLN A 59 -1.07 -6.42 -19.68
C GLN A 59 -0.11 -7.35 -20.40
N SER A 60 1.17 -6.98 -20.45
CA SER A 60 2.21 -7.83 -21.04
C SER A 60 2.76 -8.86 -20.05
N GLY A 61 2.72 -8.54 -18.76
CA GLY A 61 3.24 -9.35 -17.67
C GLY A 61 2.17 -10.12 -16.89
N SER A 62 2.38 -10.26 -15.60
CA SER A 62 1.42 -10.91 -14.69
C SER A 62 1.34 -10.22 -13.35
N GLY A 63 0.14 -10.22 -12.75
CA GLY A 63 -0.15 -9.63 -11.44
C GLY A 63 -0.74 -8.23 -11.52
N LYS A 64 -1.53 -7.87 -10.49
CA LYS A 64 -2.28 -6.61 -10.42
C LYS A 64 -1.36 -5.39 -10.49
N GLY A 65 -0.25 -5.42 -9.76
CA GLY A 65 0.70 -4.32 -9.74
C GLY A 65 1.35 -4.09 -11.10
N GLN A 66 1.69 -5.15 -11.82
CA GLN A 66 2.23 -5.04 -13.17
C GLN A 66 1.20 -4.43 -14.14
N ALA A 67 -0.05 -4.88 -14.09
CA ALA A 67 -1.14 -4.34 -14.89
C ALA A 67 -1.30 -2.83 -14.70
N LEU A 68 -1.30 -2.37 -13.44
CA LEU A 68 -1.45 -0.96 -13.10
C LEU A 68 -0.26 -0.12 -13.58
N LYS A 69 0.97 -0.60 -13.36
CA LYS A 69 2.19 0.10 -13.81
C LYS A 69 2.21 0.32 -15.32
N GLU A 70 1.84 -0.71 -16.08
CA GLU A 70 1.81 -0.61 -17.55
C GLU A 70 0.79 0.41 -18.03
N VAL A 71 -0.38 0.48 -17.40
CA VAL A 71 -1.48 1.31 -17.88
C VAL A 71 -1.40 2.76 -17.43
N PHE A 72 -0.80 3.08 -16.28
CA PHE A 72 -0.75 4.46 -15.77
C PHE A 72 -0.08 5.43 -16.74
N GLY A 73 0.92 4.99 -17.50
CA GLY A 73 1.58 5.80 -18.52
C GLY A 73 0.70 6.13 -19.73
N HIS A 74 -0.37 5.37 -19.97
CA HIS A 74 -1.26 5.54 -21.12
C HIS A 74 -2.48 6.44 -20.81
N ILE A 75 -2.78 6.70 -19.53
CA ILE A 75 -3.90 7.52 -19.11
C ILE A 75 -3.56 9.00 -19.33
N LYS A 76 -4.44 9.69 -20.08
CA LYS A 76 -4.28 11.12 -20.43
C LYS A 76 -5.19 12.04 -19.61
N GLU A 77 -6.22 11.47 -19.04
CA GLU A 77 -7.21 12.16 -18.22
C GLU A 77 -6.56 12.77 -16.98
N ARG A 78 -7.13 13.84 -16.48
CA ARG A 78 -6.58 14.59 -15.34
C ARG A 78 -6.68 13.83 -14.02
N TYR A 79 -7.67 12.94 -13.92
CA TYR A 79 -7.96 12.18 -12.70
C TYR A 79 -8.17 10.71 -13.02
N ILE A 80 -7.78 9.87 -12.06
CA ILE A 80 -7.95 8.41 -12.14
C ILE A 80 -8.75 7.95 -10.94
N LEU A 81 -9.81 7.21 -11.17
CA LEU A 81 -10.54 6.47 -10.15
C LEU A 81 -10.29 4.97 -10.37
N LEU A 82 -9.50 4.39 -9.48
CA LEU A 82 -9.14 2.97 -9.48
C LEU A 82 -10.15 2.19 -8.64
N ILE A 83 -10.73 1.13 -9.19
CA ILE A 83 -11.68 0.24 -8.51
C ILE A 83 -11.50 -1.20 -8.96
N ASP A 84 -11.63 -2.18 -8.05
CA ASP A 84 -11.57 -3.60 -8.41
C ASP A 84 -12.80 -4.05 -9.17
N GLY A 85 -12.60 -4.92 -10.18
CA GLY A 85 -13.67 -5.41 -11.06
C GLY A 85 -14.53 -6.53 -10.48
N ASP A 86 -14.36 -6.90 -9.20
CA ASP A 86 -15.01 -8.04 -8.56
C ASP A 86 -16.39 -7.74 -7.95
N GLY A 87 -16.84 -6.49 -8.06
CA GLY A 87 -18.14 -6.03 -7.57
C GLY A 87 -18.24 -5.90 -6.04
N THR A 88 -17.14 -5.93 -5.31
CA THR A 88 -17.15 -5.73 -3.85
C THR A 88 -17.21 -4.26 -3.44
N TYR A 89 -16.77 -3.37 -4.31
CA TYR A 89 -16.89 -1.92 -4.19
C TYR A 89 -18.09 -1.42 -5.00
N LEU A 90 -18.72 -0.38 -4.51
CA LEU A 90 -19.91 0.19 -5.16
C LEU A 90 -19.53 1.42 -6.00
N PRO A 91 -19.82 1.43 -7.30
CA PRO A 91 -19.62 2.61 -8.16
C PRO A 91 -20.29 3.88 -7.63
N ARG A 92 -21.43 3.78 -6.94
CA ARG A 92 -22.12 4.93 -6.31
C ARG A 92 -21.29 5.70 -5.27
N ASP A 93 -20.25 5.10 -4.70
CA ASP A 93 -19.32 5.81 -3.79
C ASP A 93 -18.27 6.64 -4.56
N ALA A 94 -18.25 6.58 -5.91
CA ALA A 94 -17.31 7.32 -6.77
C ALA A 94 -17.27 8.83 -6.49
N ALA A 95 -18.46 9.44 -6.41
CA ALA A 95 -18.57 10.89 -6.16
C ALA A 95 -17.85 11.29 -4.86
N ARG A 96 -18.08 10.51 -3.78
CA ARG A 96 -17.47 10.75 -2.46
C ARG A 96 -15.95 10.62 -2.49
N ILE A 97 -15.41 9.63 -3.21
CA ILE A 97 -13.95 9.42 -3.33
C ILE A 97 -13.32 10.51 -4.20
N MET A 98 -14.02 10.97 -5.24
CA MET A 98 -13.52 11.98 -6.16
C MET A 98 -13.58 13.39 -5.59
N GLU A 99 -14.52 13.69 -4.69
CA GLU A 99 -14.76 15.03 -4.14
C GLU A 99 -13.47 15.71 -3.62
N PRO A 100 -12.64 15.10 -2.73
CA PRO A 100 -11.45 15.78 -2.22
C PRO A 100 -10.40 16.07 -3.30
N ILE A 101 -10.34 15.26 -4.37
CA ILE A 101 -9.44 15.49 -5.50
C ILE A 101 -9.94 16.63 -6.38
N LEU A 102 -11.24 16.65 -6.68
CA LEU A 102 -11.87 17.68 -7.53
C LEU A 102 -11.82 19.04 -6.87
N GLU A 103 -11.93 19.11 -5.54
CA GLU A 103 -11.77 20.33 -4.74
C GLU A 103 -10.31 20.74 -4.53
N GLY A 104 -9.36 19.93 -5.01
CA GLY A 104 -7.93 20.21 -4.86
C GLY A 104 -7.40 20.07 -3.44
N GLN A 105 -8.12 19.34 -2.56
CA GLN A 105 -7.72 19.07 -1.17
C GLN A 105 -6.73 17.91 -1.08
N ALA A 106 -6.85 16.92 -1.99
CA ALA A 106 -6.00 15.72 -2.03
C ALA A 106 -5.37 15.50 -3.40
N ASP A 107 -4.26 14.78 -3.40
CA ASP A 107 -3.59 14.25 -4.59
C ASP A 107 -3.82 12.72 -4.72
N HIS A 108 -4.14 12.08 -3.59
CA HIS A 108 -4.47 10.67 -3.46
C HIS A 108 -5.59 10.48 -2.42
N VAL A 109 -6.67 9.81 -2.79
CA VAL A 109 -7.75 9.43 -1.89
C VAL A 109 -7.83 7.92 -1.76
N VAL A 110 -7.98 7.43 -0.53
CA VAL A 110 -8.13 6.01 -0.21
C VAL A 110 -9.54 5.78 0.33
N GLY A 111 -10.28 4.86 -0.27
CA GLY A 111 -11.59 4.46 0.25
C GLY A 111 -11.45 3.49 1.43
N ASN A 112 -11.92 3.89 2.61
CA ASN A 112 -11.88 3.06 3.82
C ASN A 112 -13.07 2.08 3.86
N ARG A 113 -12.79 0.80 3.66
CA ARG A 113 -13.78 -0.30 3.70
C ARG A 113 -14.20 -0.65 5.11
N LEU A 114 -13.33 -0.39 6.10
CA LEU A 114 -13.47 -0.95 7.45
C LEU A 114 -14.55 -0.25 8.27
N GLU A 115 -15.04 0.91 7.82
CA GLU A 115 -16.11 1.65 8.48
C GLU A 115 -17.51 1.16 8.12
N ASN A 116 -17.71 0.66 6.88
CA ASN A 116 -19.04 0.25 6.42
C ASN A 116 -18.99 -1.10 5.69
N ILE A 117 -18.75 -2.17 6.45
CA ILE A 117 -18.72 -3.55 5.95
C ILE A 117 -20.12 -4.13 5.98
N GLN A 118 -20.62 -4.53 4.82
CA GLN A 118 -21.93 -5.17 4.70
C GLN A 118 -21.83 -6.71 4.70
N GLY A 119 -22.84 -7.37 5.27
CA GLY A 119 -23.08 -8.80 5.10
C GLY A 119 -21.92 -9.74 5.44
N GLY A 120 -20.97 -9.34 6.32
CA GLY A 120 -19.81 -10.17 6.64
C GLY A 120 -18.79 -10.29 5.50
N ALA A 121 -18.70 -9.28 4.64
CA ALA A 121 -17.80 -9.25 3.46
C ALA A 121 -16.32 -9.47 3.81
N ILE A 122 -15.91 -9.15 5.03
CA ILE A 122 -14.54 -9.39 5.53
C ILE A 122 -14.61 -10.36 6.71
N LYS A 123 -13.87 -11.48 6.61
CA LYS A 123 -13.74 -12.43 7.72
C LYS A 123 -13.01 -11.78 8.91
N ARG A 124 -13.39 -12.14 10.15
CA ARG A 124 -12.79 -11.59 11.38
C ARG A 124 -11.25 -11.67 11.40
N LEU A 125 -10.68 -12.78 10.91
CA LEU A 125 -9.22 -12.95 10.82
C LEU A 125 -8.58 -11.95 9.88
N ASN A 126 -9.19 -11.72 8.70
CA ASN A 126 -8.67 -10.75 7.73
C ASN A 126 -8.80 -9.32 8.25
N MET A 127 -9.87 -9.03 9.00
CA MET A 127 -10.05 -7.72 9.66
C MET A 127 -8.96 -7.48 10.71
N PHE A 128 -8.63 -8.50 11.52
CA PHE A 128 -7.54 -8.40 12.49
C PHE A 128 -6.19 -8.18 11.78
N GLY A 129 -5.92 -8.95 10.72
CA GLY A 129 -4.71 -8.78 9.90
C GLY A 129 -4.60 -7.38 9.28
N ASN A 130 -5.69 -6.86 8.71
CA ASN A 130 -5.73 -5.49 8.16
C ASN A 130 -5.43 -4.45 9.24
N LYS A 131 -6.07 -4.54 10.41
CA LYS A 131 -5.81 -3.61 11.53
C LYS A 131 -4.36 -3.66 12.00
N MET A 132 -3.77 -4.86 12.06
CA MET A 132 -2.36 -5.03 12.43
C MET A 132 -1.43 -4.39 11.39
N ILE A 133 -1.68 -4.61 10.10
CA ILE A 133 -0.90 -4.02 9.00
C ILE A 133 -1.02 -2.50 9.02
N ASN A 134 -2.23 -1.95 9.20
CA ASN A 134 -2.44 -0.50 9.28
C ASN A 134 -1.72 0.13 10.47
N ARG A 135 -1.75 -0.52 11.66
CA ARG A 135 -1.00 -0.06 12.84
C ARG A 135 0.51 -0.09 12.62
N PHE A 136 0.99 -1.17 11.98
CA PHE A 136 2.41 -1.30 11.64
C PHE A 136 2.85 -0.22 10.66
N PHE A 137 2.05 0.05 9.63
CA PHE A 137 2.26 1.15 8.71
C PHE A 137 2.30 2.50 9.45
N ALA A 138 1.30 2.79 10.28
CA ALA A 138 1.22 4.06 11.03
C ALA A 138 2.43 4.27 11.96
N ALA A 139 2.90 3.21 12.61
CA ALA A 139 4.10 3.26 13.46
C ALA A 139 5.38 3.60 12.67
N ILE A 140 5.50 3.08 11.45
CA ILE A 140 6.68 3.30 10.60
C ILE A 140 6.63 4.67 9.91
N TYR A 141 5.51 4.97 9.24
CA TYR A 141 5.40 6.15 8.36
C TYR A 141 4.83 7.39 9.04
N ARG A 142 4.39 7.27 10.31
CA ARG A 142 3.81 8.36 11.12
C ARG A 142 2.59 9.02 10.45
N VAL A 143 1.89 8.28 9.61
CA VAL A 143 0.65 8.68 8.94
C VAL A 143 -0.46 7.72 9.39
N GLN A 144 -1.56 8.28 9.91
CA GLN A 144 -2.70 7.47 10.34
C GLN A 144 -3.65 7.27 9.16
N LEU A 145 -3.69 6.05 8.64
CA LEU A 145 -4.67 5.56 7.69
C LEU A 145 -5.24 4.25 8.24
N HIS A 146 -6.54 4.04 8.03
CA HIS A 146 -7.26 2.91 8.59
C HIS A 146 -7.39 1.74 7.62
N ASP A 147 -7.22 1.98 6.30
CA ASP A 147 -7.32 0.92 5.28
C ASP A 147 -6.36 1.10 4.10
N ILE A 148 -5.06 0.95 4.34
CA ILE A 148 -4.03 1.06 3.29
C ILE A 148 -4.10 -0.06 2.23
N LEU A 149 -4.92 -1.10 2.46
CA LEU A 149 -5.07 -2.24 1.56
C LEU A 149 -6.32 -2.13 0.67
N SER A 150 -7.02 -1.01 0.73
CA SER A 150 -8.18 -0.77 -0.13
C SER A 150 -7.75 -0.63 -1.60
N GLY A 151 -8.50 -1.28 -2.50
CA GLY A 151 -8.34 -1.15 -3.95
C GLY A 151 -9.17 -0.02 -4.57
N TYR A 152 -10.05 0.65 -3.80
CA TYR A 152 -10.83 1.78 -4.27
C TYR A 152 -10.13 3.09 -3.94
N ARG A 153 -9.56 3.72 -4.95
CA ARG A 153 -8.68 4.88 -4.78
C ARG A 153 -8.89 5.91 -5.88
N ALA A 154 -8.65 7.16 -5.56
CA ALA A 154 -8.56 8.20 -6.58
C ALA A 154 -7.20 8.89 -6.53
N PHE A 155 -6.74 9.35 -7.70
CA PHE A 155 -5.47 10.06 -7.87
C PHE A 155 -5.61 11.22 -8.84
N THR A 156 -4.82 12.25 -8.63
CA THR A 156 -4.44 13.10 -9.74
C THR A 156 -3.46 12.34 -10.64
N THR A 157 -3.59 12.46 -11.96
CA THR A 157 -2.67 11.79 -12.89
C THR A 157 -1.23 12.28 -12.73
N GLU A 158 -1.04 13.52 -12.32
CA GLU A 158 0.27 14.05 -11.94
C GLU A 158 0.81 13.32 -10.71
N GLY A 159 -0.02 13.13 -9.68
CA GLY A 159 0.36 12.43 -8.45
C GLY A 159 0.78 10.99 -8.70
N ILE A 160 -0.02 10.21 -9.46
CA ILE A 160 0.30 8.80 -9.73
C ILE A 160 1.57 8.62 -10.56
N ARG A 161 1.86 9.54 -11.50
CA ARG A 161 3.09 9.50 -12.32
C ARG A 161 4.37 9.76 -11.54
N MET A 162 4.26 10.31 -10.33
CA MET A 162 5.41 10.54 -9.46
C MET A 162 5.79 9.31 -8.64
N LEU A 163 4.92 8.32 -8.54
CA LEU A 163 5.15 7.13 -7.73
C LEU A 163 6.10 6.17 -8.45
N ASP A 164 7.13 5.72 -7.72
CA ASP A 164 8.10 4.72 -8.20
C ASP A 164 7.60 3.32 -7.84
N LEU A 165 6.62 2.82 -8.60
CA LEU A 165 5.98 1.54 -8.34
C LEU A 165 6.80 0.37 -8.90
N SER A 166 7.06 -0.64 -8.08
CA SER A 166 7.88 -1.81 -8.40
C SER A 166 7.17 -3.15 -8.17
N MET A 167 6.25 -3.20 -7.21
CA MET A 167 5.60 -4.44 -6.80
C MET A 167 4.65 -4.98 -7.86
N PRO A 168 4.74 -6.27 -8.22
CA PRO A 168 3.91 -6.85 -9.28
C PRO A 168 2.54 -7.35 -8.79
N GLY A 169 2.37 -7.62 -7.49
CA GLY A 169 1.22 -8.29 -6.90
C GLY A 169 0.24 -7.37 -6.16
N PHE A 170 -0.41 -7.93 -5.13
CA PHE A 170 -1.37 -7.23 -4.27
C PHE A 170 -0.70 -6.27 -3.28
N GLU A 171 0.62 -6.30 -3.15
CA GLU A 171 1.40 -5.32 -2.36
C GLU A 171 1.33 -3.92 -2.97
N ILE A 172 0.86 -3.79 -4.21
CA ILE A 172 0.78 -2.51 -4.94
C ILE A 172 -0.06 -1.47 -4.21
N GLU A 173 -1.13 -1.86 -3.51
CA GLU A 173 -1.96 -0.93 -2.75
C GLU A 173 -1.17 -0.27 -1.62
N SER A 174 -0.42 -1.07 -0.87
CA SER A 174 0.45 -0.55 0.20
C SER A 174 1.61 0.25 -0.37
N GLU A 175 2.20 -0.17 -1.49
CA GLU A 175 3.27 0.57 -2.18
C GLU A 175 2.79 1.94 -2.67
N MET A 176 1.63 2.03 -3.32
CA MET A 176 1.04 3.31 -3.73
C MET A 176 0.87 4.26 -2.54
N THR A 177 0.45 3.75 -1.38
CA THR A 177 0.31 4.56 -0.18
C THR A 177 1.67 5.02 0.35
N ILE A 178 2.65 4.11 0.45
CA ILE A 178 4.00 4.42 0.92
C ILE A 178 4.67 5.45 0.00
N GLU A 179 4.64 5.21 -1.31
CA GLU A 179 5.22 6.15 -2.29
C GLU A 179 4.52 7.52 -2.26
N SER A 180 3.20 7.57 -2.04
CA SER A 180 2.49 8.83 -1.88
C SER A 180 2.97 9.60 -0.65
N VAL A 181 3.16 8.92 0.49
CA VAL A 181 3.74 9.54 1.71
C VAL A 181 5.15 10.04 1.43
N LYS A 182 5.98 9.24 0.78
CA LYS A 182 7.36 9.54 0.42
C LYS A 182 7.48 10.78 -0.48
N LYS A 183 6.62 10.88 -1.50
CA LYS A 183 6.59 12.02 -2.43
C LYS A 183 5.89 13.26 -1.84
N GLY A 184 5.38 13.16 -0.61
CA GLY A 184 4.69 14.27 0.08
C GLY A 184 3.33 14.62 -0.53
N LEU A 185 2.68 13.66 -1.21
CA LEU A 185 1.32 13.83 -1.70
C LEU A 185 0.33 13.98 -0.54
N ARG A 186 -0.71 14.79 -0.74
CA ARG A 186 -1.79 14.92 0.22
C ARG A 186 -2.71 13.72 0.11
N ILE A 187 -2.75 12.91 1.18
CA ILE A 187 -3.57 11.69 1.23
C ILE A 187 -4.77 11.96 2.13
N ILE A 188 -5.97 11.66 1.65
CA ILE A 188 -7.22 11.69 2.43
C ILE A 188 -7.85 10.30 2.38
N GLU A 189 -8.41 9.87 3.51
CA GLU A 189 -9.18 8.65 3.61
C GLU A 189 -10.67 8.99 3.69
N VAL A 190 -11.51 8.27 2.94
CA VAL A 190 -12.95 8.51 2.84
C VAL A 190 -13.70 7.21 3.09
N PRO A 191 -14.72 7.18 3.96
CA PRO A 191 -15.49 5.97 4.21
C PRO A 191 -16.26 5.54 2.96
N ILE A 192 -16.20 4.24 2.64
CA ILE A 192 -16.91 3.62 1.52
C ILE A 192 -17.66 2.37 1.96
N THR A 193 -18.59 1.96 1.14
CA THR A 193 -19.33 0.72 1.37
C THR A 193 -18.58 -0.47 0.77
N TYR A 194 -18.45 -1.54 1.53
CA TYR A 194 -17.83 -2.78 1.08
C TYR A 194 -18.81 -3.95 1.24
N GLN A 195 -19.11 -4.63 0.15
CA GLN A 195 -20.09 -5.70 0.10
C GLN A 195 -19.48 -7.08 -0.20
N PRO A 196 -20.18 -8.17 0.13
CA PRO A 196 -19.70 -9.51 -0.22
C PRO A 196 -19.57 -9.68 -1.73
N ARG A 197 -18.60 -10.47 -2.15
CA ARG A 197 -18.46 -10.87 -3.56
C ARG A 197 -19.70 -11.61 -4.05
N SER A 198 -19.99 -11.48 -5.34
CA SER A 198 -21.04 -12.23 -6.00
C SER A 198 -20.85 -13.73 -5.81
N ALA A 199 -21.97 -14.45 -5.60
CA ALA A 199 -21.94 -15.90 -5.36
C ALA A 199 -21.19 -16.64 -6.48
N GLY A 200 -20.26 -17.54 -6.07
CA GLY A 200 -19.48 -18.36 -6.99
C GLY A 200 -18.19 -17.72 -7.53
N THR A 201 -17.79 -16.54 -7.03
CA THR A 201 -16.47 -15.97 -7.30
C THR A 201 -15.49 -16.29 -6.16
N LYS A 202 -14.26 -16.71 -6.50
CA LYS A 202 -13.23 -17.05 -5.50
C LYS A 202 -12.29 -15.85 -5.29
N THR A 203 -11.91 -15.60 -4.03
CA THR A 203 -10.83 -14.65 -3.76
C THR A 203 -9.50 -15.19 -4.30
N LYS A 204 -8.72 -14.32 -4.93
CA LYS A 204 -7.38 -14.63 -5.46
C LYS A 204 -6.29 -14.30 -4.44
N LEU A 205 -6.66 -13.63 -3.35
CA LEU A 205 -5.75 -13.26 -2.27
C LEU A 205 -5.61 -14.41 -1.27
N HIS A 206 -4.36 -14.79 -0.97
CA HIS A 206 -4.00 -15.75 0.06
C HIS A 206 -3.62 -15.00 1.35
N PRO A 207 -4.48 -14.98 2.39
CA PRO A 207 -4.34 -14.08 3.54
C PRO A 207 -2.96 -14.13 4.22
N PHE A 208 -2.40 -15.32 4.45
CA PHE A 208 -1.10 -15.46 5.11
C PHE A 208 0.08 -15.12 4.19
N ARG A 209 0.08 -15.66 2.96
CA ARG A 209 1.19 -15.46 2.02
C ARG A 209 1.28 -14.01 1.57
N ASP A 210 0.14 -13.44 1.19
CA ASP A 210 0.10 -12.06 0.67
C ASP A 210 0.23 -11.07 1.84
N GLY A 211 -0.38 -11.36 3.02
CA GLY A 211 -0.20 -10.57 4.22
C GLY A 211 1.27 -10.48 4.67
N LEU A 212 2.01 -11.61 4.64
CA LEU A 212 3.44 -11.60 4.94
C LEU A 212 4.23 -10.77 3.92
N LYS A 213 3.91 -10.90 2.62
CA LYS A 213 4.55 -10.09 1.58
C LYS A 213 4.31 -8.60 1.79
N ILE A 214 3.09 -8.19 2.15
CA ILE A 214 2.74 -6.81 2.45
C ILE A 214 3.57 -6.30 3.63
N ILE A 215 3.64 -7.04 4.74
CA ILE A 215 4.44 -6.67 5.92
C ILE A 215 5.92 -6.53 5.55
N LEU A 216 6.46 -7.49 4.78
CA LEU A 216 7.85 -7.43 4.32
C LEU A 216 8.09 -6.24 3.40
N THR A 217 7.14 -5.91 2.53
CA THR A 217 7.22 -4.72 1.65
C THR A 217 7.25 -3.45 2.48
N ILE A 218 6.31 -3.28 3.43
CA ILE A 218 6.26 -2.15 4.34
C ILE A 218 7.59 -2.01 5.10
N PHE A 219 8.10 -3.12 5.65
CA PHE A 219 9.36 -3.11 6.39
C PHE A 219 10.57 -2.81 5.50
N ARG A 220 10.62 -3.39 4.29
CA ARG A 220 11.71 -3.16 3.33
C ARG A 220 11.78 -1.70 2.87
N MET A 221 10.62 -1.11 2.61
CA MET A 221 10.54 0.29 2.21
C MET A 221 10.81 1.24 3.39
N ALA A 222 10.60 0.79 4.62
CA ALA A 222 10.93 1.57 5.83
C ALA A 222 12.42 1.93 5.95
N LYS A 223 13.31 1.13 5.35
CA LYS A 223 14.76 1.39 5.36
C LYS A 223 15.11 2.79 4.85
N THR A 224 14.40 3.27 3.84
CA THR A 224 14.63 4.59 3.24
C THR A 224 13.80 5.69 3.89
N GLU A 225 12.60 5.37 4.37
CA GLU A 225 11.64 6.35 4.85
C GLU A 225 11.67 6.58 6.37
N ASN A 226 12.00 5.55 7.12
CA ASN A 226 12.19 5.63 8.57
C ASN A 226 13.41 4.79 8.98
N PRO A 227 14.63 5.25 8.61
CA PRO A 227 15.85 4.54 8.93
C PRO A 227 16.03 4.30 10.44
N MET A 228 15.54 5.25 11.28
CA MET A 228 15.57 5.11 12.72
C MET A 228 14.79 3.88 13.20
N PHE A 229 13.59 3.63 12.65
CA PHE A 229 12.82 2.44 12.98
C PHE A 229 13.54 1.16 12.52
N TYR A 230 14.03 1.15 11.28
CA TYR A 230 14.68 -0.02 10.68
C TYR A 230 15.97 -0.40 11.40
N PHE A 231 16.93 0.53 11.45
CA PHE A 231 18.25 0.28 12.07
C PHE A 231 18.18 0.31 13.59
N GLY A 232 17.27 1.11 14.17
CA GLY A 232 17.06 1.15 15.61
C GLY A 232 16.52 -0.18 16.15
N LEU A 233 15.57 -0.82 15.45
CA LEU A 233 15.07 -2.14 15.83
C LEU A 233 16.17 -3.21 15.74
N MET A 234 16.94 -3.21 14.64
CA MET A 234 18.08 -4.13 14.49
C MET A 234 19.15 -3.89 15.55
N GLY A 235 19.53 -2.64 15.80
CA GLY A 235 20.51 -2.28 16.79
C GLY A 235 20.08 -2.64 18.21
N SER A 236 18.80 -2.42 18.54
CA SER A 236 18.24 -2.82 19.83
C SER A 236 18.25 -4.34 20.02
N PHE A 237 17.93 -5.10 18.97
CA PHE A 237 17.95 -6.56 19.01
C PHE A 237 19.39 -7.10 19.25
N VAL A 238 20.36 -6.59 18.46
CA VAL A 238 21.77 -6.99 18.58
C VAL A 238 22.34 -6.57 19.95
N GLY A 239 22.05 -5.35 20.40
CA GLY A 239 22.46 -4.84 21.71
C GLY A 239 21.86 -5.64 22.88
N LEU A 240 20.57 -5.99 22.78
CA LEU A 240 19.91 -6.84 23.79
C LEU A 240 20.54 -8.23 23.85
N LEU A 241 20.86 -8.82 22.69
CA LEU A 241 21.56 -10.12 22.66
C LEU A 241 22.93 -10.00 23.35
N GLY A 242 23.68 -8.94 23.04
CA GLY A 242 24.96 -8.66 23.70
C GLY A 242 24.81 -8.46 25.20
N PHE A 243 23.78 -7.72 25.64
CA PHE A 243 23.45 -7.53 27.05
C PHE A 243 23.17 -8.86 27.78
N LEU A 244 22.34 -9.74 27.18
CA LEU A 244 22.02 -11.04 27.76
C LEU A 244 23.25 -11.95 27.90
N VAL A 245 24.13 -11.99 26.88
CA VAL A 245 25.41 -12.70 26.95
C VAL A 245 26.29 -12.11 28.04
N GLY A 246 26.36 -10.78 28.15
CA GLY A 246 27.11 -10.08 29.18
C GLY A 246 26.64 -10.40 30.60
N VAL A 247 25.32 -10.46 30.81
CA VAL A 247 24.72 -10.86 32.11
C VAL A 247 25.10 -12.29 32.44
N TYR A 248 25.06 -13.21 31.47
CA TYR A 248 25.51 -14.58 31.66
C TYR A 248 26.98 -14.66 32.08
N VAL A 249 27.88 -13.99 31.37
CA VAL A 249 29.34 -13.93 31.68
C VAL A 249 29.59 -13.33 33.07
N ALA A 250 28.90 -12.22 33.37
CA ALA A 250 29.06 -11.56 34.68
C ALA A 250 28.57 -12.45 35.82
N ARG A 251 27.45 -13.16 35.65
CA ARG A 251 26.95 -14.14 36.64
C ARG A 251 27.98 -15.24 36.94
N ASP A 252 28.53 -15.86 35.91
CA ASP A 252 29.45 -16.96 36.06
C ASP A 252 30.77 -16.51 36.71
N TRP A 253 31.24 -15.29 36.38
CA TRP A 253 32.39 -14.72 37.03
C TRP A 253 32.15 -14.39 38.50
N LEU A 254 31.00 -13.84 38.86
CA LEU A 254 30.63 -13.45 40.21
C LEU A 254 30.44 -14.67 41.12
N LEU A 255 29.71 -15.70 40.65
CA LEU A 255 29.29 -16.85 41.45
C LEU A 255 30.33 -17.95 41.46
N TRP A 256 31.00 -18.19 40.31
CA TRP A 256 31.83 -19.38 40.13
C TRP A 256 33.27 -19.05 39.80
N ARG A 257 33.63 -17.76 39.66
CA ARG A 257 34.97 -17.27 39.23
C ARG A 257 35.40 -17.88 37.88
N ILE A 258 34.47 -18.23 37.03
CA ILE A 258 34.75 -18.77 35.69
C ILE A 258 34.98 -17.62 34.74
N GLU A 259 36.10 -17.61 34.02
CA GLU A 259 36.44 -16.63 33.01
C GLU A 259 36.02 -17.10 31.61
N HIS A 260 35.15 -16.35 30.94
CA HIS A 260 34.70 -16.61 29.58
C HIS A 260 35.28 -15.57 28.60
N VAL A 261 36.58 -15.52 28.38
CA VAL A 261 37.26 -14.52 27.55
C VAL A 261 36.63 -14.36 26.15
N PRO A 262 36.32 -15.44 25.37
CA PRO A 262 35.71 -15.30 24.06
C PRO A 262 34.29 -14.70 24.13
N LEU A 263 33.50 -15.05 25.15
CA LEU A 263 32.14 -14.51 25.32
C LEU A 263 32.16 -13.05 25.79
N THR A 264 33.14 -12.66 26.56
CA THR A 264 33.35 -11.26 26.96
C THR A 264 33.65 -10.38 25.75
N ILE A 265 34.50 -10.85 24.85
CA ILE A 265 34.80 -10.15 23.58
C ILE A 265 33.55 -10.09 22.70
N LEU A 266 32.82 -11.21 22.56
CA LEU A 266 31.58 -11.25 21.79
C LEU A 266 30.54 -10.27 22.35
N THR A 267 30.39 -10.20 23.68
CA THR A 267 29.51 -9.22 24.36
C THR A 267 29.86 -7.79 23.96
N ALA A 268 31.11 -7.43 24.03
CA ALA A 268 31.58 -6.08 23.68
C ALA A 268 31.27 -5.76 22.20
N ILE A 269 31.59 -6.69 21.31
CA ILE A 269 31.31 -6.54 19.87
C ILE A 269 29.82 -6.36 19.61
N LEU A 270 28.96 -7.19 20.19
CA LEU A 270 27.51 -7.10 19.98
C LEU A 270 26.93 -5.77 20.49
N ILE A 271 27.38 -5.28 21.65
CA ILE A 271 26.95 -3.99 22.19
C ILE A 271 27.40 -2.85 21.27
N ILE A 272 28.67 -2.85 20.86
CA ILE A 272 29.22 -1.80 19.98
C ILE A 272 28.46 -1.79 18.63
N VAL A 273 28.26 -2.95 18.01
CA VAL A 273 27.51 -3.07 16.76
C VAL A 273 26.05 -2.60 16.93
N GLY A 274 25.42 -2.96 18.07
CA GLY A 274 24.06 -2.49 18.39
C GLY A 274 23.99 -0.97 18.46
N ILE A 275 24.93 -0.32 19.14
CA ILE A 275 25.02 1.15 19.24
C ILE A 275 25.31 1.76 17.86
N GLN A 276 26.21 1.18 17.08
CA GLN A 276 26.53 1.69 15.73
C GLN A 276 25.31 1.65 14.81
N LEU A 277 24.54 0.55 14.81
CA LEU A 277 23.29 0.43 14.03
C LEU A 277 22.29 1.51 14.46
N PHE A 278 22.13 1.75 15.76
CA PHE A 278 21.25 2.80 16.28
C PHE A 278 21.69 4.19 15.79
N MET A 279 22.98 4.50 15.84
CA MET A 279 23.52 5.77 15.34
C MET A 279 23.30 5.94 13.83
N ILE A 280 23.48 4.88 13.03
CA ILE A 280 23.18 4.88 11.60
C ILE A 280 21.69 5.19 11.36
N GLY A 281 20.81 4.59 12.17
CA GLY A 281 19.38 4.87 12.13
C GLY A 281 19.06 6.34 12.37
N MET A 282 19.65 6.95 13.39
CA MET A 282 19.46 8.36 13.74
C MET A 282 19.99 9.31 12.64
N GLN A 283 21.16 9.04 12.11
CA GLN A 283 21.71 9.82 10.99
C GLN A 283 20.84 9.71 9.73
N GLY A 284 20.38 8.50 9.41
CA GLY A 284 19.49 8.26 8.28
C GLY A 284 18.15 8.99 8.42
N ASP A 285 17.55 9.01 9.62
CA ASP A 285 16.27 9.72 9.88
C ASP A 285 16.42 11.24 9.69
N MET A 286 17.55 11.80 10.13
CA MET A 286 17.86 13.20 9.90
C MET A 286 17.99 13.51 8.39
N MET A 287 18.69 12.67 7.63
CA MET A 287 18.80 12.83 6.17
C MET A 287 17.44 12.70 5.45
N ALA A 288 16.64 11.70 5.83
CA ALA A 288 15.30 11.52 5.28
C ALA A 288 14.37 12.70 5.60
N SER A 289 14.47 13.27 6.80
CA SER A 289 13.72 14.47 7.19
C SER A 289 14.09 15.69 6.35
N MET A 290 15.38 15.94 6.16
CA MET A 290 15.86 17.04 5.31
C MET A 290 15.41 16.87 3.85
N HIS A 291 15.48 15.65 3.34
CA HIS A 291 15.01 15.35 1.97
C HIS A 291 13.51 15.64 1.80
N ARG A 292 12.67 15.20 2.75
CA ARG A 292 11.22 15.47 2.73
C ARG A 292 10.91 16.97 2.77
N GLU A 293 11.63 17.73 3.56
CA GLU A 293 11.46 19.19 3.66
C GLU A 293 11.82 19.87 2.33
N MET A 294 12.94 19.50 1.74
CA MET A 294 13.39 20.01 0.43
C MET A 294 12.37 19.69 -0.68
N MET A 295 11.84 18.48 -0.71
CA MET A 295 10.82 18.08 -1.68
C MET A 295 9.53 18.88 -1.51
N ARG A 296 9.06 19.11 -0.27
CA ARG A 296 7.88 19.95 0.01
C ARG A 296 8.07 21.39 -0.49
N GLU A 297 9.24 21.97 -0.30
CA GLU A 297 9.54 23.31 -0.79
C GLU A 297 9.57 23.40 -2.32
N LEU A 298 10.17 22.42 -3.00
CA LEU A 298 10.17 22.33 -4.46
C LEU A 298 8.75 22.23 -5.02
N TYR A 299 7.86 21.48 -4.37
CA TYR A 299 6.45 21.36 -4.76
C TYR A 299 5.69 22.69 -4.55
N ARG A 300 5.95 23.38 -3.44
CA ARG A 300 5.31 24.67 -3.14
C ARG A 300 5.68 25.75 -4.14
N LYS A 301 6.89 25.70 -4.72
CA LYS A 301 7.34 26.64 -5.75
C LYS A 301 6.82 26.34 -7.16
N LYS A 302 6.34 25.10 -7.42
CA LYS A 302 5.77 24.71 -8.74
C LYS A 302 4.26 24.97 -8.87
N ARG A 303 3.58 25.29 -7.78
CA ARG A 303 2.20 25.75 -7.72
C ARG A 303 2.12 27.29 -7.68
#